data_9cda8611d9eb3314d355d52243682962
#
_entry.id   9cda8611d9eb3314d355d52243682962
#
_cell.length_a   1.000
_cell.length_b   1.000
_cell.length_c   1.000
_cell.angle_alpha   90.00
_cell.angle_beta   90.00
_cell.angle_gamma   90.00
#
_symmetry.space_group_name_H-M   'P 1'
#
loop_
_entity.id
_entity.type
_entity.pdbx_description
1 polymer ?
#
loop_
_entity_poly.entity_id
_entity_poly.type
_entity_poly.pdbx_seq_one_letter_code
_entity_poly.pdbx_strand_id
1 'polypeptide(L)'
;MTDRRALLGAAAEAWAARHLEAAGAKIVLRNFRRRTGELDLVAIEGDVLLIVEVRLRARTDFGGADGSIDARKRQRILRTTRQLLQLQREWAKFRVRFDVVVIEPCAHGEPLAHATGTWRLRWLRHAFDADS
;
A
#
# COMPACT_ATOMS: atom_id res chain seq x y z
N MET A 1 -14.17 11.41 -18.67
CA MET A 1 -14.93 10.89 -17.51
C MET A 1 -14.01 10.09 -16.60
N THR A 2 -14.06 10.40 -15.33
CA THR A 2 -13.22 9.70 -14.36
C THR A 2 -13.86 8.34 -14.03
N ASP A 3 -13.08 7.28 -14.16
CA ASP A 3 -13.52 5.94 -13.84
C ASP A 3 -13.78 5.83 -12.32
N ARG A 4 -14.94 5.29 -11.95
CA ARG A 4 -15.30 5.09 -10.53
C ARG A 4 -14.27 4.23 -9.81
N ARG A 5 -13.72 3.23 -10.49
CA ARG A 5 -12.70 2.36 -9.94
C ARG A 5 -11.43 3.14 -9.58
N ALA A 6 -11.04 4.09 -10.44
CA ALA A 6 -9.91 4.96 -10.16
C ALA A 6 -10.19 5.88 -8.97
N LEU A 7 -11.43 6.39 -8.86
CA LEU A 7 -11.82 7.23 -7.73
C LEU A 7 -11.79 6.46 -6.41
N LEU A 8 -12.26 5.22 -6.42
CA LEU A 8 -12.22 4.35 -5.24
C LEU A 8 -10.78 4.04 -4.83
N GLY A 9 -9.94 3.73 -5.79
CA GLY A 9 -8.53 3.46 -5.53
C GLY A 9 -7.83 4.66 -4.92
N ALA A 10 -8.09 5.85 -5.46
CA ALA A 10 -7.51 7.09 -4.93
C ALA A 10 -8.00 7.37 -3.50
N ALA A 11 -9.28 7.12 -3.23
CA ALA A 11 -9.83 7.31 -1.89
C ALA A 11 -9.21 6.34 -0.89
N ALA A 12 -9.00 5.08 -1.30
CA ALA A 12 -8.38 4.07 -0.46
C ALA A 12 -6.92 4.46 -0.15
N GLU A 13 -6.18 4.90 -1.16
CA GLU A 13 -4.80 5.33 -0.97
C GLU A 13 -4.70 6.55 -0.07
N ALA A 14 -5.62 7.50 -0.22
CA ALA A 14 -5.66 8.68 0.63
C ALA A 14 -5.92 8.31 2.10
N TRP A 15 -6.84 7.39 2.34
CA TRP A 15 -7.11 6.90 3.70
C TRP A 15 -5.89 6.19 4.28
N ALA A 16 -5.27 5.32 3.48
CA ALA A 16 -4.05 4.63 3.91
C ALA A 16 -2.95 5.63 4.29
N ALA A 17 -2.74 6.65 3.46
CA ALA A 17 -1.73 7.68 3.73
C ALA A 17 -2.01 8.41 5.04
N ARG A 18 -3.26 8.83 5.27
CA ARG A 18 -3.64 9.51 6.52
C ARG A 18 -3.41 8.60 7.74
N HIS A 19 -3.73 7.32 7.59
CA HIS A 19 -3.56 6.36 8.68
C HIS A 19 -2.09 6.19 9.04
N LEU A 20 -1.23 6.06 8.03
CA LEU A 20 0.22 5.95 8.24
C LEU A 20 0.78 7.22 8.89
N GLU A 21 0.35 8.39 8.42
CA GLU A 21 0.79 9.67 8.98
C GLU A 21 0.36 9.82 10.43
N ALA A 22 -0.87 9.42 10.75
CA ALA A 22 -1.37 9.48 12.14
C ALA A 22 -0.55 8.58 13.06
N ALA A 23 0.04 7.52 12.54
CA ALA A 23 0.89 6.60 13.30
C ALA A 23 2.36 7.05 13.37
N GLY A 24 2.68 8.19 12.74
CA GLY A 24 4.03 8.75 12.82
C GLY A 24 4.91 8.54 11.59
N ALA A 25 4.40 7.91 10.56
CA ALA A 25 5.16 7.72 9.33
C ALA A 25 5.07 8.99 8.46
N LYS A 26 6.12 9.26 7.72
CA LYS A 26 6.15 10.38 6.79
C LYS A 26 6.01 9.85 5.36
N ILE A 27 4.95 10.25 4.67
CA ILE A 27 4.77 9.85 3.26
C ILE A 27 5.75 10.65 2.42
N VAL A 28 6.61 9.96 1.68
CA VAL A 28 7.63 10.60 0.85
C VAL A 28 7.36 10.47 -0.64
N LEU A 29 6.59 9.46 -1.06
CA LEU A 29 6.18 9.30 -2.45
C LEU A 29 4.80 8.65 -2.52
N ARG A 30 4.08 8.98 -3.58
CA ARG A 30 2.80 8.35 -3.92
C ARG A 30 2.84 7.96 -5.40
N ASN A 31 2.34 6.78 -5.70
CA ASN A 31 2.16 6.31 -7.09
C ASN A 31 3.45 6.40 -7.91
N PHE A 32 4.52 5.83 -7.37
CA PHE A 32 5.79 5.75 -8.08
C PHE A 32 5.69 4.66 -9.14
N ARG A 33 5.75 5.04 -10.41
CA ARG A 33 5.55 4.11 -11.53
C ARG A 33 6.79 3.95 -12.37
N ARG A 34 7.04 2.69 -12.77
CA ARG A 34 8.10 2.30 -13.68
C ARG A 34 7.59 1.16 -14.55
N ARG A 35 8.33 0.76 -15.56
CA ARG A 35 7.96 -0.39 -16.40
C ARG A 35 7.83 -1.67 -15.58
N THR A 36 8.61 -1.78 -14.52
CA THR A 36 8.59 -2.97 -13.65
C THR A 36 7.36 -3.03 -12.76
N GLY A 37 6.67 -1.90 -12.55
CA GLY A 37 5.48 -1.87 -11.71
C GLY A 37 5.27 -0.55 -11.02
N GLU A 38 4.44 -0.57 -10.00
CA GLU A 38 4.04 0.63 -9.25
C GLU A 38 4.16 0.40 -7.77
N LEU A 39 4.57 1.45 -7.05
CA LEU A 39 4.55 1.48 -5.59
C LEU A 39 3.46 2.49 -5.19
N ASP A 40 2.46 2.03 -4.46
CA ASP A 40 1.32 2.89 -4.09
C ASP A 40 1.74 4.01 -3.16
N LEU A 41 2.41 3.67 -2.07
CA LEU A 41 2.90 4.63 -1.08
C LEU A 41 4.30 4.24 -0.64
N VAL A 42 5.14 5.24 -0.44
CA VAL A 42 6.46 5.06 0.17
C VAL A 42 6.53 6.02 1.37
N ALA A 43 6.91 5.50 2.51
CA ALA A 43 6.95 6.28 3.74
C ALA A 43 8.21 5.99 4.54
N ILE A 44 8.55 6.90 5.44
CA ILE A 44 9.66 6.72 6.36
C ILE A 44 9.12 6.71 7.78
N GLU A 45 9.44 5.67 8.52
CA GLU A 45 9.10 5.53 9.93
C GLU A 45 10.39 5.21 10.69
N GLY A 46 10.94 6.20 11.37
CA GLY A 46 12.22 6.05 12.05
C GLY A 46 13.35 5.74 11.07
N ASP A 47 13.99 4.59 11.22
CA ASP A 47 15.07 4.14 10.33
C ASP A 47 14.60 3.16 9.27
N VAL A 48 13.28 3.07 9.06
CA VAL A 48 12.68 2.10 8.13
C VAL A 48 12.02 2.81 6.96
N LEU A 49 12.31 2.36 5.76
CA LEU A 49 11.61 2.78 4.56
C LEU A 49 10.48 1.78 4.31
N LEU A 50 9.25 2.28 4.39
CA LEU A 50 8.06 1.48 4.19
C LEU A 50 7.64 1.53 2.72
N ILE A 51 7.56 0.37 2.10
CA ILE A 51 6.96 0.22 0.78
C ILE A 51 5.57 -0.35 1.03
N VAL A 52 4.54 0.44 0.78
CA VAL A 52 3.17 0.09 1.20
C VAL A 52 2.29 -0.14 -0.02
N GLU A 53 1.73 -1.32 -0.10
CA GLU A 53 0.75 -1.69 -1.11
C GLU A 53 -0.65 -1.50 -0.52
N VAL A 54 -1.52 -0.78 -1.22
CA VAL A 54 -2.89 -0.55 -0.77
C VAL A 54 -3.82 -1.47 -1.55
N ARG A 55 -4.56 -2.31 -0.84
CA ARG A 55 -5.51 -3.24 -1.44
C ARG A 55 -6.93 -2.89 -1.03
N LEU A 56 -7.73 -2.58 -2.02
CA LEU A 56 -9.16 -2.38 -1.84
C LEU A 56 -9.86 -3.69 -2.17
N ARG A 57 -10.53 -4.28 -1.18
CA ARG A 57 -11.27 -5.53 -1.36
C ARG A 57 -12.76 -5.23 -1.31
N ALA A 58 -13.46 -5.46 -2.42
CA ALA A 58 -14.89 -5.20 -2.49
C ALA A 58 -15.71 -6.21 -1.71
N ARG A 59 -15.13 -7.37 -1.41
CA ARG A 59 -15.81 -8.44 -0.68
C ARG A 59 -14.86 -9.05 0.34
N THR A 60 -15.42 -9.46 1.48
CA THR A 60 -14.69 -10.25 2.47
C THR A 60 -14.63 -11.68 1.98
N ASP A 61 -13.98 -11.90 0.84
CA ASP A 61 -14.05 -13.19 0.20
C ASP A 61 -13.05 -14.19 0.70
N PHE A 62 -13.60 -15.24 0.87
CA PHE A 62 -13.23 -16.55 0.41
C PHE A 62 -11.75 -16.73 0.16
N GLY A 63 -11.07 -17.31 1.10
CA GLY A 63 -9.86 -18.01 0.80
C GLY A 63 -8.68 -17.22 0.32
N GLY A 64 -8.78 -15.96 0.13
CA GLY A 64 -7.60 -15.14 -0.07
C GLY A 64 -6.96 -14.94 1.28
N ALA A 65 -5.73 -15.34 1.45
CA ALA A 65 -5.01 -14.97 2.64
C ALA A 65 -5.07 -13.46 2.76
N ASP A 66 -5.53 -12.97 3.90
CA ASP A 66 -5.71 -11.55 4.15
C ASP A 66 -4.45 -10.77 3.83
N GLY A 67 -4.56 -9.83 2.88
CA GLY A 67 -3.46 -8.98 2.52
C GLY A 67 -2.32 -9.65 1.79
N SER A 68 -2.45 -10.94 1.42
CA SER A 68 -1.37 -11.60 0.70
C SER A 68 -1.25 -11.04 -0.73
N ILE A 69 -0.01 -10.89 -1.15
CA ILE A 69 0.35 -10.44 -2.49
C ILE A 69 0.96 -11.64 -3.20
N ASP A 70 0.48 -11.94 -4.42
CA ASP A 70 1.03 -13.10 -5.13
C ASP A 70 2.50 -12.91 -5.51
N ALA A 71 3.17 -14.01 -5.81
CA ALA A 71 4.61 -13.99 -6.05
C ALA A 71 5.01 -13.07 -7.20
N ARG A 72 4.21 -13.03 -8.26
CA ARG A 72 4.50 -12.17 -9.42
C ARG A 72 4.46 -10.70 -9.04
N LYS A 73 3.44 -10.30 -8.27
CA LYS A 73 3.31 -8.92 -7.82
C LYS A 73 4.44 -8.55 -6.85
N ARG A 74 4.80 -9.47 -5.95
CA ARG A 74 5.94 -9.24 -5.05
C ARG A 74 7.23 -8.99 -5.84
N GLN A 75 7.47 -9.78 -6.88
CA GLN A 75 8.65 -9.59 -7.72
C GLN A 75 8.66 -8.21 -8.40
N ARG A 76 7.52 -7.78 -8.90
CA ARG A 76 7.42 -6.44 -9.50
C ARG A 76 7.68 -5.34 -8.49
N ILE A 77 7.13 -5.47 -7.28
CA ILE A 77 7.35 -4.52 -6.20
C ILE A 77 8.85 -4.46 -5.85
N LEU A 78 9.50 -5.62 -5.73
CA LEU A 78 10.92 -5.68 -5.41
C LEU A 78 11.78 -5.01 -6.47
N ARG A 79 11.50 -5.27 -7.74
CA ARG A 79 12.23 -4.66 -8.85
C ARG A 79 12.05 -3.15 -8.88
N THR A 80 10.81 -2.69 -8.69
CA THR A 80 10.49 -1.26 -8.69
C THR A 80 11.15 -0.57 -7.50
N THR A 81 11.18 -1.23 -6.34
CA THR A 81 11.86 -0.71 -5.15
C THR A 81 13.36 -0.56 -5.40
N ARG A 82 14.00 -1.53 -6.05
CA ARG A 82 15.43 -1.42 -6.40
C ARG A 82 15.69 -0.22 -7.29
N GLN A 83 14.82 0.02 -8.26
CA GLN A 83 14.94 1.19 -9.13
C GLN A 83 14.79 2.49 -8.35
N LEU A 84 13.82 2.53 -7.42
CA LEU A 84 13.62 3.68 -6.56
C LEU A 84 14.89 3.99 -5.76
N LEU A 85 15.50 2.99 -5.16
CA LEU A 85 16.70 3.17 -4.35
C LEU A 85 17.91 3.61 -5.19
N GLN A 86 17.93 3.27 -6.47
CA GLN A 86 18.96 3.77 -7.37
C GLN A 86 18.77 5.24 -7.70
N LEU A 87 17.52 5.69 -7.76
CA LEU A 87 17.19 7.09 -8.03
C LEU A 87 17.31 7.96 -6.79
N GLN A 88 16.96 7.41 -5.62
CA GLN A 88 17.00 8.11 -4.34
C GLN A 88 18.03 7.42 -3.45
N ARG A 89 19.30 7.70 -3.74
CA ARG A 89 20.39 6.96 -3.12
C ARG A 89 20.50 7.20 -1.61
N GLU A 90 20.02 8.34 -1.14
CA GLU A 90 19.98 8.66 0.29
C GLU A 90 19.08 7.70 1.07
N TRP A 91 18.11 7.07 0.40
CA TRP A 91 17.22 6.12 1.06
C TRP A 91 17.81 4.72 1.17
N ALA A 92 18.93 4.45 0.51
CA ALA A 92 19.58 3.14 0.58
C ALA A 92 20.10 2.82 1.99
N LYS A 93 20.24 3.83 2.85
CA LYS A 93 20.64 3.65 4.24
C LYS A 93 19.54 3.06 5.13
N PHE A 94 18.28 3.19 4.71
CA PHE A 94 17.16 2.67 5.49
C PHE A 94 17.02 1.17 5.34
N ARG A 95 16.48 0.55 6.39
CA ARG A 95 15.97 -0.82 6.25
C ARG A 95 14.65 -0.74 5.50
N VAL A 96 14.46 -1.62 4.54
CA VAL A 96 13.23 -1.64 3.74
C VAL A 96 12.27 -2.67 4.31
N ARG A 97 11.02 -2.27 4.47
CA ARG A 97 9.95 -3.16 4.93
C ARG A 97 8.78 -3.06 3.98
N PHE A 98 8.20 -4.20 3.63
CA PHE A 98 7.06 -4.26 2.73
C PHE A 98 5.79 -4.48 3.52
N ASP A 99 4.91 -3.49 3.50
CA ASP A 99 3.64 -3.51 4.25
C ASP A 99 2.47 -3.53 3.28
N VAL A 100 1.33 -4.01 3.76
CA VAL A 100 0.08 -4.00 3.00
C VAL A 100 -0.99 -3.34 3.85
N VAL A 101 -1.72 -2.41 3.26
CA VAL A 101 -2.91 -1.84 3.87
C VAL A 101 -4.11 -2.44 3.13
N VAL A 102 -4.98 -3.11 3.87
CA VAL A 102 -6.20 -3.72 3.32
C VAL A 102 -7.39 -2.86 3.74
N ILE A 103 -8.18 -2.43 2.75
CA ILE A 103 -9.40 -1.68 2.98
C ILE A 103 -10.55 -2.53 2.47
N GLU A 104 -11.48 -2.87 3.34
CA GLU A 104 -12.52 -3.87 3.07
C GLU A 104 -13.82 -3.49 3.75
N PRO A 105 -14.97 -4.00 3.25
CA PRO A 105 -16.26 -3.75 3.89
C PRO A 105 -16.28 -4.21 5.34
N CYS A 106 -16.93 -3.42 6.19
CA CYS A 106 -17.04 -3.73 7.61
C CYS A 106 -18.32 -3.11 8.16
N ALA A 107 -19.13 -3.91 8.87
CA ALA A 107 -20.44 -3.49 9.36
C ALA A 107 -20.37 -2.28 10.29
N HIS A 108 -19.30 -2.15 11.05
CA HIS A 108 -19.12 -1.05 12.01
C HIS A 108 -17.92 -0.17 11.63
N GLY A 109 -17.67 -0.04 10.33
CA GLY A 109 -16.56 0.72 9.82
C GLY A 109 -16.91 2.18 9.56
N GLU A 110 -16.11 2.78 8.69
CA GLU A 110 -16.22 4.19 8.31
C GLU A 110 -16.62 4.32 6.84
N PRO A 111 -17.20 5.46 6.45
CA PRO A 111 -17.47 5.67 5.03
C PRO A 111 -16.18 5.81 4.22
N LEU A 112 -16.26 5.35 2.99
CA LEU A 112 -15.17 5.50 2.03
C LEU A 112 -15.72 6.30 0.84
N ALA A 113 -15.04 7.36 0.45
CA ALA A 113 -15.48 8.22 -0.65
C ALA A 113 -15.70 7.40 -1.92
N HIS A 114 -16.78 7.69 -2.63
CA HIS A 114 -17.18 7.04 -3.88
C HIS A 114 -17.60 5.57 -3.72
N ALA A 115 -17.74 5.09 -2.48
CA ALA A 115 -18.19 3.72 -2.20
C ALA A 115 -19.48 3.76 -1.39
N THR A 116 -20.22 2.66 -1.41
CA THR A 116 -21.37 2.47 -0.55
C THR A 116 -20.96 1.68 0.69
N GLY A 117 -21.77 1.80 1.74
CA GLY A 117 -21.54 1.07 2.97
C GLY A 117 -20.39 1.62 3.79
N THR A 118 -19.96 0.82 4.74
CA THR A 118 -18.88 1.18 5.64
C THR A 118 -17.72 0.21 5.49
N TRP A 119 -16.52 0.69 5.78
CA TRP A 119 -15.26 0.01 5.46
C TRP A 119 -14.33 0.09 6.64
N ARG A 120 -13.36 -0.81 6.70
CA ARG A 120 -12.29 -0.75 7.69
C ARG A 120 -10.94 -0.82 7.00
N LEU A 121 -9.92 -0.28 7.69
CA LEU A 121 -8.55 -0.33 7.24
C LEU A 121 -7.76 -1.24 8.18
N ARG A 122 -6.98 -2.16 7.63
CA ARG A 122 -6.05 -2.99 8.39
C ARG A 122 -4.65 -2.80 7.83
N TRP A 123 -3.72 -2.46 8.68
CA TRP A 123 -2.32 -2.27 8.29
C TRP A 123 -1.54 -3.52 8.69
N LEU A 124 -1.08 -4.26 7.70
CA LEU A 124 -0.30 -5.47 7.88
C LEU A 124 1.17 -5.12 7.70
N ARG A 125 1.88 -4.99 8.81
CA ARG A 125 3.31 -4.66 8.78
C ARG A 125 4.10 -5.90 8.44
N HIS A 126 5.18 -5.70 7.68
CA HIS A 126 6.08 -6.77 7.28
C HIS A 126 5.30 -7.92 6.62
N ALA A 127 4.53 -7.58 5.60
CA ALA A 127 3.65 -8.54 4.95
C ALA A 127 4.39 -9.57 4.10
N PHE A 128 5.58 -9.22 3.61
CA PHE A 128 6.46 -10.17 2.92
C PHE A 128 7.89 -9.66 2.95
N ASP A 129 8.82 -10.58 2.67
CA ASP A 129 10.26 -10.30 2.65
C ASP A 129 10.78 -10.21 1.23
N ALA A 130 11.95 -9.59 1.09
CA ALA A 130 12.63 -9.50 -0.19
C ALA A 130 12.98 -10.88 -0.77
N ASP A 131 13.13 -11.86 0.10
CA ASP A 131 13.55 -13.21 -0.29
C ASP A 131 12.38 -14.18 -0.49
N SER A 132 11.16 -13.76 -0.26
CA SER A 132 9.98 -14.64 -0.33
C SER A 132 9.29 -14.64 -1.68
#